data_b8c839267d85c11a5c51a3612fbe5f22
#
_entry.id   b8c839267d85c11a5c51a3612fbe5f22
#
_cell.length_a   1.000
_cell.length_b   1.000
_cell.length_c   1.000
_cell.angle_alpha   90.00
_cell.angle_beta   90.00
_cell.angle_gamma   90.00
#
_symmetry.space_group_name_H-M   'P 1'
#
loop_
_entity.id
_entity.type
_entity.pdbx_description
1 polymer ?
#
loop_
_entity_poly.entity_id
_entity_poly.type
_entity_poly.pdbx_seq_one_letter_code
_entity_poly.pdbx_strand_id
1 'polypeptide(L)'
;CFASLGQAEMAIKNYQKALEFEPEYAIPKHMLNSLTGHTSKEPPKQYVKNLFDDYAHRFNDALVNNLQYSLPFIIKELILKSNREESQYKNVIDLGCGTGLAGKDLRDISTNLFGVDISENMIQEAEKLDIYDTLIVGDIVEKLNASHDKFDLLVALDVLIYIGDVKSTFQAVRKCCKLDSLFVFSVEIQD
;
A
#
# COMPACT_ATOMS: atom_id res chain seq x y z
N CYS A 1 -14.40 17.86 0.34
CA CYS A 1 -15.61 17.22 -0.23
C CYS A 1 -16.72 17.28 0.83
N PHE A 2 -18.01 17.30 0.46
CA PHE A 2 -19.14 17.38 1.40
C PHE A 2 -19.16 16.24 2.43
N ALA A 3 -18.74 15.04 2.03
CA ALA A 3 -18.65 13.89 2.92
C ALA A 3 -17.64 14.14 4.08
N SER A 4 -16.49 14.69 3.79
CA SER A 4 -15.47 15.02 4.82
C SER A 4 -15.85 16.19 5.73
N LEU A 5 -16.88 16.95 5.37
CA LEU A 5 -17.44 18.04 6.18
C LEU A 5 -18.68 17.61 7.00
N GLY A 6 -18.99 16.31 7.04
CA GLY A 6 -20.17 15.80 7.74
C GLY A 6 -21.51 16.09 7.05
N GLN A 7 -21.49 16.52 5.78
CA GLN A 7 -22.68 16.86 4.98
C GLN A 7 -23.09 15.68 4.08
N ALA A 8 -23.39 14.54 4.69
CA ALA A 8 -23.64 13.27 3.99
C ALA A 8 -24.77 13.36 2.94
N GLU A 9 -25.88 14.02 3.27
CA GLU A 9 -27.02 14.15 2.32
C GLU A 9 -26.64 14.92 1.06
N MET A 10 -25.86 16.00 1.18
CA MET A 10 -25.39 16.76 0.03
C MET A 10 -24.38 15.96 -0.79
N ALA A 11 -23.52 15.19 -0.14
CA ALA A 11 -22.58 14.29 -0.80
C ALA A 11 -23.31 13.22 -1.60
N ILE A 12 -24.33 12.56 -1.01
CA ILE A 12 -25.17 11.56 -1.69
C ILE A 12 -25.81 12.14 -2.96
N LYS A 13 -26.47 13.31 -2.87
CA LYS A 13 -27.10 13.97 -4.02
C LYS A 13 -26.11 14.28 -5.14
N ASN A 14 -24.90 14.74 -4.79
CA ASN A 14 -23.89 15.06 -5.81
C ASN A 14 -23.30 13.79 -6.46
N TYR A 15 -23.10 12.71 -5.70
CA TYR A 15 -22.67 11.44 -6.29
C TYR A 15 -23.74 10.80 -7.16
N GLN A 16 -25.01 10.85 -6.74
CA GLN A 16 -26.14 10.39 -7.58
C GLN A 16 -26.20 11.17 -8.90
N LYS A 17 -26.08 12.51 -8.84
CA LYS A 17 -26.06 13.35 -10.03
C LYS A 17 -24.88 13.05 -10.95
N ALA A 18 -23.69 12.78 -10.39
CA ALA A 18 -22.53 12.37 -11.19
C ALA A 18 -22.81 11.05 -11.93
N LEU A 19 -23.46 10.10 -11.27
CA LEU A 19 -23.82 8.80 -11.84
C LEU A 19 -24.98 8.86 -12.86
N GLU A 20 -25.79 9.92 -12.87
CA GLU A 20 -26.75 10.18 -13.94
C GLU A 20 -26.03 10.51 -15.26
N PHE A 21 -24.90 11.21 -15.21
CA PHE A 21 -24.09 11.53 -16.38
C PHE A 21 -23.18 10.38 -16.81
N GLU A 22 -22.59 9.67 -15.86
CA GLU A 22 -21.66 8.57 -16.08
C GLU A 22 -21.93 7.42 -15.09
N PRO A 23 -22.83 6.47 -15.43
CA PRO A 23 -23.29 5.41 -14.52
C PRO A 23 -22.18 4.49 -14.00
N GLU A 24 -21.10 4.31 -14.77
CA GLU A 24 -19.96 3.45 -14.41
C GLU A 24 -18.77 4.23 -13.79
N TYR A 25 -19.00 5.51 -13.42
CA TYR A 25 -17.95 6.29 -12.76
C TYR A 25 -17.63 5.70 -11.37
N ALA A 26 -16.51 4.97 -11.31
CA ALA A 26 -16.17 4.11 -10.19
C ALA A 26 -16.05 4.85 -8.84
N ILE A 27 -15.47 6.06 -8.82
CA ILE A 27 -15.26 6.83 -7.58
C ILE A 27 -16.59 7.30 -6.97
N PRO A 28 -17.49 8.02 -7.67
CA PRO A 28 -18.81 8.37 -7.13
C PRO A 28 -19.63 7.15 -6.71
N LYS A 29 -19.56 6.04 -7.45
CA LYS A 29 -20.26 4.79 -7.13
C LYS A 29 -19.75 4.19 -5.80
N HIS A 30 -18.45 4.14 -5.62
CA HIS A 30 -17.83 3.69 -4.37
C HIS A 30 -18.22 4.57 -3.18
N MET A 31 -18.10 5.90 -3.33
CA MET A 31 -18.43 6.87 -2.28
C MET A 31 -19.92 6.87 -1.91
N LEU A 32 -20.79 6.72 -2.91
CA LEU A 32 -22.23 6.60 -2.67
C LEU A 32 -22.54 5.33 -1.88
N ASN A 33 -21.98 4.20 -2.29
CA ASN A 33 -22.13 2.91 -1.61
C ASN A 33 -21.70 3.00 -0.15
N SER A 34 -20.53 3.58 0.12
CA SER A 34 -20.01 3.79 1.48
C SER A 34 -20.98 4.61 2.35
N LEU A 35 -21.55 5.69 1.81
CA LEU A 35 -22.47 6.57 2.54
C LEU A 35 -23.88 5.96 2.74
N THR A 36 -24.27 5.00 1.91
CA THR A 36 -25.58 4.33 1.97
C THR A 36 -25.55 2.95 2.61
N GLY A 37 -24.39 2.56 3.20
CA GLY A 37 -24.23 1.27 3.89
C GLY A 37 -24.06 0.07 2.95
N HIS A 38 -23.76 0.31 1.67
CA HIS A 38 -23.41 -0.74 0.72
C HIS A 38 -21.89 -0.82 0.61
N THR A 39 -21.32 -1.96 0.95
CA THR A 39 -19.87 -2.21 0.80
C THR A 39 -19.56 -2.74 -0.59
N SER A 40 -18.69 -2.06 -1.32
CA SER A 40 -18.04 -2.63 -2.51
C SER A 40 -16.99 -3.67 -2.06
N LYS A 41 -16.80 -4.75 -2.84
CA LYS A 41 -15.81 -5.78 -2.53
C LYS A 41 -14.38 -5.23 -2.44
N GLU A 42 -14.10 -4.17 -3.20
CA GLU A 42 -12.82 -3.47 -3.23
C GLU A 42 -13.00 -2.00 -3.57
N PRO A 43 -12.15 -1.11 -3.07
CA PRO A 43 -12.12 0.28 -3.51
C PRO A 43 -11.57 0.36 -4.94
N PRO A 44 -12.07 1.28 -5.79
CA PRO A 44 -11.49 1.50 -7.10
C PRO A 44 -10.01 1.91 -6.99
N LYS A 45 -9.11 1.32 -7.78
CA LYS A 45 -7.68 1.65 -7.81
C LYS A 45 -7.43 3.16 -7.95
N GLN A 46 -8.20 3.84 -8.81
CA GLN A 46 -8.10 5.28 -9.00
C GLN A 46 -8.48 6.07 -7.73
N TYR A 47 -9.43 5.58 -6.93
CA TYR A 47 -9.78 6.18 -5.65
C TYR A 47 -8.62 6.07 -4.66
N VAL A 48 -8.03 4.87 -4.54
CA VAL A 48 -6.87 4.61 -3.67
C VAL A 48 -5.70 5.50 -4.10
N LYS A 49 -5.40 5.53 -5.41
CA LYS A 49 -4.34 6.40 -5.96
C LYS A 49 -4.55 7.86 -5.58
N ASN A 50 -5.75 8.42 -5.86
CA ASN A 50 -6.04 9.82 -5.57
C ASN A 50 -5.96 10.13 -4.07
N LEU A 51 -6.43 9.22 -3.22
CA LEU A 51 -6.38 9.36 -1.77
C LEU A 51 -4.92 9.53 -1.31
N PHE A 52 -4.02 8.67 -1.77
CA PHE A 52 -2.63 8.71 -1.37
C PHE A 52 -1.83 9.81 -2.07
N ASP A 53 -2.15 10.17 -3.31
CA ASP A 53 -1.57 11.35 -3.97
C ASP A 53 -1.86 12.64 -3.19
N ASP A 54 -3.10 12.82 -2.71
CA ASP A 54 -3.50 13.99 -1.90
C ASP A 54 -2.87 13.98 -0.50
N TYR A 55 -2.56 12.79 0.02
CA TYR A 55 -2.10 12.63 1.40
C TYR A 55 -0.57 12.61 1.55
N ALA A 56 0.18 12.37 0.47
CA ALA A 56 1.62 12.12 0.47
C ALA A 56 2.44 13.15 1.28
N HIS A 57 2.20 14.44 1.07
CA HIS A 57 2.95 15.51 1.74
C HIS A 57 2.73 15.61 3.26
N ARG A 58 1.64 15.02 3.78
CA ARG A 58 1.28 15.06 5.21
C ARG A 58 1.38 13.69 5.87
N PHE A 59 1.70 12.67 5.10
CA PHE A 59 1.67 11.28 5.52
C PHE A 59 2.63 11.02 6.69
N ASN A 60 3.88 11.44 6.56
CA ASN A 60 4.89 11.25 7.59
C ASN A 60 4.55 11.98 8.88
N ASP A 61 4.09 13.24 8.80
CA ASP A 61 3.70 14.01 9.99
C ASP A 61 2.53 13.34 10.73
N ALA A 62 1.55 12.83 9.98
CA ALA A 62 0.40 12.16 10.55
C ALA A 62 0.76 10.83 11.22
N LEU A 63 1.56 9.99 10.59
CA LEU A 63 1.90 8.67 11.13
C LEU A 63 2.97 8.75 12.22
N VAL A 64 4.07 9.47 11.97
CA VAL A 64 5.21 9.48 12.90
C VAL A 64 4.90 10.34 14.13
N ASN A 65 4.44 11.59 13.91
CA ASN A 65 4.27 12.56 15.00
C ASN A 65 2.96 12.37 15.76
N ASN A 66 1.86 12.00 15.09
CA ASN A 66 0.55 11.89 15.73
C ASN A 66 0.23 10.46 16.23
N LEU A 67 0.64 9.41 15.49
CA LEU A 67 0.29 8.02 15.80
C LEU A 67 1.43 7.20 16.38
N GLN A 68 2.64 7.75 16.49
CA GLN A 68 3.83 7.04 16.98
C GLN A 68 4.04 5.69 16.26
N TYR A 69 3.85 5.70 14.93
CA TYR A 69 3.88 4.52 14.09
C TYR A 69 5.23 3.79 14.17
N SER A 70 5.23 2.62 14.77
CA SER A 70 6.42 1.82 15.05
C SER A 70 6.42 0.45 14.37
N LEU A 71 5.41 0.15 13.57
CA LEU A 71 5.25 -1.14 12.91
C LEU A 71 6.48 -1.55 12.08
N PRO A 72 7.12 -0.68 11.28
CA PRO A 72 8.33 -1.05 10.52
C PRO A 72 9.45 -1.58 11.42
N PHE A 73 9.74 -0.91 12.52
CA PHE A 73 10.74 -1.35 13.50
C PHE A 73 10.38 -2.72 14.11
N ILE A 74 9.12 -2.90 14.52
CA ILE A 74 8.65 -4.17 15.11
C ILE A 74 8.81 -5.31 14.09
N ILE A 75 8.43 -5.08 12.84
CA ILE A 75 8.53 -6.07 11.77
C ILE A 75 9.99 -6.43 11.48
N LYS A 76 10.89 -5.45 11.41
CA LYS A 76 12.33 -5.70 11.27
C LYS A 76 12.86 -6.62 12.39
N GLU A 77 12.52 -6.33 13.65
CA GLU A 77 12.90 -7.15 14.79
C GLU A 77 12.36 -8.60 14.69
N LEU A 78 11.11 -8.76 14.22
CA LEU A 78 10.51 -10.08 14.01
C LEU A 78 11.20 -10.85 12.88
N ILE A 79 11.53 -10.17 11.78
CA ILE A 79 12.28 -10.75 10.66
C ILE A 79 13.64 -11.27 11.13
N LEU A 80 14.38 -10.45 11.88
CA LEU A 80 15.70 -10.83 12.41
C LEU A 80 15.62 -11.99 13.42
N LYS A 81 14.53 -12.10 14.19
CA LYS A 81 14.28 -13.19 15.14
C LYS A 81 13.77 -14.48 14.50
N SER A 82 13.40 -14.47 13.25
CA SER A 82 12.79 -15.63 12.55
C SER A 82 13.78 -16.77 12.21
N ASN A 83 14.86 -16.92 12.97
CA ASN A 83 15.84 -18.04 12.93
C ASN A 83 16.46 -18.31 11.54
N ARG A 84 16.67 -17.29 10.73
CA ARG A 84 17.46 -17.45 9.52
C ARG A 84 18.92 -17.15 9.86
N GLU A 85 19.82 -18.01 9.39
CA GLU A 85 21.29 -17.87 9.55
C GLU A 85 21.82 -16.59 8.88
N GLU A 86 21.05 -15.99 7.98
CA GLU A 86 21.41 -14.78 7.24
C GLU A 86 20.76 -13.55 7.87
N SER A 87 21.59 -12.64 8.35
CA SER A 87 21.17 -11.32 8.84
C SER A 87 20.82 -10.33 7.70
N GLN A 88 21.05 -10.72 6.45
CA GLN A 88 20.89 -9.88 5.27
C GLN A 88 20.19 -10.61 4.12
N TYR A 89 19.18 -9.95 3.52
CA TYR A 89 18.45 -10.41 2.35
C TYR A 89 19.04 -9.78 1.09
N LYS A 90 19.22 -10.56 0.02
CA LYS A 90 19.80 -10.05 -1.22
C LYS A 90 18.85 -9.11 -1.94
N ASN A 91 17.61 -9.53 -2.15
CA ASN A 91 16.58 -8.74 -2.84
C ASN A 91 15.34 -8.63 -1.94
N VAL A 92 15.05 -7.42 -1.50
CA VAL A 92 13.88 -7.09 -0.67
C VAL A 92 12.94 -6.22 -1.48
N ILE A 93 11.63 -6.46 -1.40
CA ILE A 93 10.62 -5.59 -1.99
C ILE A 93 9.61 -5.14 -0.96
N ASP A 94 9.40 -3.83 -0.91
CA ASP A 94 8.42 -3.12 -0.11
C ASP A 94 7.17 -2.86 -0.97
N LEU A 95 6.11 -3.59 -0.69
CA LEU A 95 4.86 -3.57 -1.44
C LEU A 95 3.90 -2.56 -0.81
N GLY A 96 3.59 -1.48 -1.52
CA GLY A 96 2.91 -0.31 -0.98
C GLY A 96 3.86 0.52 -0.11
N CYS A 97 5.04 0.82 -0.64
CA CYS A 97 6.11 1.45 0.13
C CYS A 97 5.78 2.87 0.64
N GLY A 98 4.73 3.50 0.10
CA GLY A 98 4.33 4.84 0.47
C GLY A 98 5.47 5.84 0.35
N THR A 99 5.67 6.65 1.37
CA THR A 99 6.77 7.62 1.48
C THR A 99 8.10 6.99 1.93
N GLY A 100 8.18 5.66 2.04
CA GLY A 100 9.39 4.94 2.40
C GLY A 100 9.64 4.79 3.90
N LEU A 101 8.61 4.87 4.75
CA LEU A 101 8.78 4.72 6.21
C LEU A 101 9.37 3.36 6.58
N ALA A 102 8.85 2.26 6.00
CA ALA A 102 9.38 0.92 6.22
C ALA A 102 10.74 0.73 5.55
N GLY A 103 10.98 1.38 4.43
CA GLY A 103 12.22 1.30 3.69
C GLY A 103 13.46 1.65 4.51
N LYS A 104 13.35 2.56 5.47
CA LYS A 104 14.46 2.91 6.38
C LYS A 104 14.94 1.71 7.20
N ASP A 105 14.00 0.96 7.76
CA ASP A 105 14.31 -0.24 8.54
C ASP A 105 14.71 -1.43 7.66
N LEU A 106 14.09 -1.56 6.47
CA LEU A 106 14.39 -2.62 5.51
C LEU A 106 15.75 -2.43 4.84
N ARG A 107 16.24 -1.17 4.66
CA ARG A 107 17.56 -0.90 4.08
C ARG A 107 18.69 -1.56 4.85
N ASP A 108 18.60 -1.58 6.18
CA ASP A 108 19.63 -2.15 7.04
C ASP A 108 19.82 -3.66 6.85
N ILE A 109 18.77 -4.35 6.40
CA ILE A 109 18.73 -5.81 6.22
C ILE A 109 18.70 -6.25 4.76
N SER A 110 18.90 -5.32 3.80
CA SER A 110 18.84 -5.60 2.36
C SER A 110 20.10 -5.22 1.63
N THR A 111 20.48 -6.03 0.63
CA THR A 111 21.50 -5.64 -0.37
C THR A 111 20.88 -4.78 -1.45
N ASN A 112 19.75 -5.23 -2.03
CA ASN A 112 18.97 -4.47 -2.99
C ASN A 112 17.56 -4.28 -2.43
N LEU A 113 17.12 -3.03 -2.35
CA LEU A 113 15.81 -2.66 -1.85
C LEU A 113 14.96 -2.08 -2.98
N PHE A 114 13.85 -2.73 -3.25
CA PHE A 114 12.85 -2.32 -4.22
C PHE A 114 11.62 -1.77 -3.49
N GLY A 115 10.99 -0.74 -4.06
CA GLY A 115 9.70 -0.23 -3.58
C GLY A 115 8.68 -0.16 -4.70
N VAL A 116 7.42 -0.45 -4.42
CA VAL A 116 6.31 -0.25 -5.35
C VAL A 116 5.15 0.42 -4.64
N ASP A 117 4.58 1.46 -5.25
CA ASP A 117 3.38 2.13 -4.77
C ASP A 117 2.51 2.59 -5.94
N ILE A 118 1.19 2.63 -5.74
CA ILE A 118 0.23 3.08 -6.76
C ILE A 118 0.25 4.61 -6.92
N SER A 119 0.64 5.34 -5.88
CA SER A 119 0.71 6.79 -5.83
C SER A 119 2.08 7.29 -6.32
N GLU A 120 2.06 8.10 -7.37
CA GLU A 120 3.25 8.76 -7.87
C GLU A 120 3.82 9.76 -6.85
N ASN A 121 2.97 10.47 -6.13
CA ASN A 121 3.39 11.44 -5.12
C ASN A 121 4.04 10.74 -3.91
N MET A 122 3.57 9.55 -3.52
CA MET A 122 4.24 8.73 -2.50
C MET A 122 5.64 8.33 -2.95
N ILE A 123 5.78 7.84 -4.18
CA ILE A 123 7.09 7.48 -4.74
C ILE A 123 8.05 8.67 -4.78
N GLN A 124 7.58 9.87 -5.16
CA GLN A 124 8.40 11.08 -5.15
C GLN A 124 8.90 11.44 -3.74
N GLU A 125 8.10 11.18 -2.69
CA GLU A 125 8.57 11.36 -1.31
C GLU A 125 9.59 10.28 -0.91
N ALA A 126 9.36 9.02 -1.32
CA ALA A 126 10.29 7.93 -1.07
C ALA A 126 11.65 8.13 -1.76
N GLU A 127 11.67 8.68 -2.99
CA GLU A 127 12.88 9.01 -3.74
C GLU A 127 13.80 9.98 -2.98
N LYS A 128 13.23 10.93 -2.24
CA LYS A 128 14.00 11.90 -1.45
C LYS A 128 14.82 11.26 -0.33
N LEU A 129 14.51 10.04 0.07
CA LEU A 129 15.23 9.32 1.11
C LEU A 129 16.54 8.70 0.62
N ASP A 130 16.68 8.48 -0.70
CA ASP A 130 17.87 7.88 -1.35
C ASP A 130 18.28 6.54 -0.72
N ILE A 131 17.27 5.71 -0.36
CA ILE A 131 17.48 4.41 0.28
C ILE A 131 17.04 3.22 -0.58
N TYR A 132 16.18 3.44 -1.57
CA TYR A 132 15.73 2.40 -2.51
C TYR A 132 16.65 2.34 -3.72
N ASP A 133 17.04 1.13 -4.12
CA ASP A 133 17.77 0.92 -5.37
C ASP A 133 16.84 1.02 -6.60
N THR A 134 15.55 0.71 -6.40
CA THR A 134 14.54 0.80 -7.46
C THR A 134 13.19 1.17 -6.86
N LEU A 135 12.57 2.21 -7.39
CA LEU A 135 11.20 2.62 -7.07
C LEU A 135 10.30 2.50 -8.31
N ILE A 136 9.10 1.96 -8.12
CA ILE A 136 8.18 1.63 -9.20
C ILE A 136 6.79 2.20 -8.89
N VAL A 137 6.28 3.07 -9.75
CA VAL A 137 4.89 3.54 -9.69
C VAL A 137 3.97 2.50 -10.32
N GLY A 138 2.97 2.02 -9.61
CA GLY A 138 1.90 1.19 -10.15
C GLY A 138 1.26 0.21 -9.18
N ASP A 139 0.30 -0.55 -9.70
CA ASP A 139 -0.40 -1.58 -8.95
C ASP A 139 0.51 -2.76 -8.61
N ILE A 140 0.49 -3.20 -7.36
CA ILE A 140 1.35 -4.27 -6.83
C ILE A 140 1.21 -5.56 -7.66
N VAL A 141 -0.02 -6.00 -7.93
CA VAL A 141 -0.28 -7.25 -8.65
C VAL A 141 0.21 -7.16 -10.09
N GLU A 142 -0.04 -6.04 -10.76
CA GLU A 142 0.40 -5.80 -12.13
C GLU A 142 1.94 -5.79 -12.20
N LYS A 143 2.61 -5.06 -11.30
CA LYS A 143 4.07 -4.94 -11.29
C LYS A 143 4.77 -6.24 -10.94
N LEU A 144 4.28 -6.98 -9.95
CA LEU A 144 4.81 -8.30 -9.62
C LEU A 144 4.61 -9.30 -10.78
N ASN A 145 3.45 -9.28 -11.44
CA ASN A 145 3.19 -10.17 -12.58
C ASN A 145 4.08 -9.88 -13.80
N ALA A 146 4.47 -8.63 -13.99
CA ALA A 146 5.36 -8.19 -15.06
C ALA A 146 6.85 -8.35 -14.69
N SER A 147 7.18 -8.53 -13.40
CA SER A 147 8.57 -8.64 -12.95
C SER A 147 9.19 -10.00 -13.30
N HIS A 148 10.46 -9.96 -13.68
CA HIS A 148 11.33 -11.13 -13.78
C HIS A 148 12.21 -11.32 -12.55
N ASP A 149 12.21 -10.34 -11.64
CA ASP A 149 12.99 -10.39 -10.41
C ASP A 149 12.42 -11.41 -9.43
N LYS A 150 13.33 -11.95 -8.61
CA LYS A 150 13.00 -12.86 -7.52
C LYS A 150 13.49 -12.29 -6.20
N PHE A 151 12.62 -12.33 -5.22
CA PHE A 151 12.85 -11.70 -3.91
C PHE A 151 13.04 -12.75 -2.83
N ASP A 152 13.91 -12.43 -1.87
CA ASP A 152 14.16 -13.22 -0.67
C ASP A 152 13.22 -12.82 0.47
N LEU A 153 12.88 -11.52 0.49
CA LEU A 153 11.95 -10.93 1.45
C LEU A 153 10.96 -10.03 0.70
N LEU A 154 9.68 -10.24 0.94
CA LEU A 154 8.61 -9.38 0.48
C LEU A 154 7.88 -8.84 1.71
N VAL A 155 7.63 -7.54 1.75
CA VAL A 155 6.98 -6.87 2.89
C VAL A 155 5.78 -6.08 2.38
N ALA A 156 4.66 -6.14 3.11
CA ALA A 156 3.43 -5.39 2.80
C ALA A 156 2.79 -4.88 4.09
N LEU A 157 3.09 -3.64 4.48
CA LEU A 157 2.59 -3.05 5.73
C LEU A 157 1.47 -2.05 5.45
N ASP A 158 0.33 -2.27 6.10
CA ASP A 158 -0.89 -1.43 6.02
C ASP A 158 -1.40 -1.19 4.60
N VAL A 159 -1.18 -2.16 3.72
CA VAL A 159 -1.57 -2.09 2.31
C VAL A 159 -2.71 -3.03 1.95
N LEU A 160 -2.79 -4.20 2.58
CA LEU A 160 -3.77 -5.23 2.22
C LEU A 160 -5.22 -4.78 2.45
N ILE A 161 -5.46 -3.83 3.34
CA ILE A 161 -6.77 -3.22 3.60
C ILE A 161 -7.32 -2.44 2.39
N TYR A 162 -6.44 -2.02 1.48
CA TYR A 162 -6.81 -1.31 0.23
C TYR A 162 -6.92 -2.25 -0.97
N ILE A 163 -6.63 -3.55 -0.78
CA ILE A 163 -6.71 -4.59 -1.80
C ILE A 163 -7.93 -5.45 -1.52
N GLY A 164 -8.89 -5.50 -2.44
CA GLY A 164 -10.11 -6.25 -2.24
C GLY A 164 -9.88 -7.77 -2.29
N ASP A 165 -9.40 -8.30 -3.41
CA ASP A 165 -9.07 -9.72 -3.57
C ASP A 165 -7.58 -9.98 -3.30
N VAL A 166 -7.27 -10.32 -2.06
CA VAL A 166 -5.90 -10.69 -1.64
C VAL A 166 -5.37 -11.94 -2.34
N LYS A 167 -6.24 -12.78 -2.93
CA LYS A 167 -5.82 -14.00 -3.63
C LYS A 167 -4.91 -13.69 -4.82
N SER A 168 -5.25 -12.69 -5.62
CA SER A 168 -4.44 -12.25 -6.74
C SER A 168 -3.07 -11.74 -6.29
N THR A 169 -3.03 -11.01 -5.16
CA THR A 169 -1.80 -10.52 -4.54
C THR A 169 -0.90 -11.66 -4.07
N PHE A 170 -1.46 -12.64 -3.33
CA PHE A 170 -0.69 -13.81 -2.87
C PHE A 170 -0.17 -14.67 -4.03
N GLN A 171 -0.93 -14.79 -5.12
CA GLN A 171 -0.48 -15.49 -6.33
C GLN A 171 0.70 -14.75 -7.00
N ALA A 172 0.63 -13.43 -7.11
CA ALA A 172 1.69 -12.60 -7.68
C ALA A 172 2.96 -12.64 -6.80
N VAL A 173 2.80 -12.51 -5.48
CA VAL A 173 3.88 -12.67 -4.50
C VAL A 173 4.56 -14.04 -4.67
N ARG A 174 3.81 -15.13 -4.65
CA ARG A 174 4.37 -16.49 -4.81
C ARG A 174 5.17 -16.64 -6.11
N LYS A 175 4.71 -16.01 -7.20
CA LYS A 175 5.41 -16.04 -8.50
C LYS A 175 6.77 -15.36 -8.43
N CYS A 176 6.92 -14.33 -7.58
CA CYS A 176 8.16 -13.56 -7.41
C CYS A 176 9.05 -14.05 -6.26
N CYS A 177 8.60 -15.01 -5.46
CA CYS A 177 9.38 -15.63 -4.41
C CYS A 177 10.51 -16.49 -4.96
N LYS A 178 11.67 -16.46 -4.30
CA LYS A 178 12.69 -17.53 -4.37
C LYS A 178 12.26 -18.72 -3.51
N LEU A 179 13.01 -19.81 -3.59
CA LEU A 179 12.91 -20.88 -2.60
C LEU A 179 13.28 -20.30 -1.22
N ASP A 180 12.53 -20.65 -0.19
CA ASP A 180 12.73 -20.18 1.20
C ASP A 180 12.55 -18.67 1.42
N SER A 181 11.88 -17.95 0.53
CA SER A 181 11.52 -16.54 0.72
C SER A 181 10.57 -16.35 1.89
N LEU A 182 10.69 -15.20 2.52
CA LEU A 182 9.76 -14.74 3.55
C LEU A 182 8.80 -13.68 2.97
N PHE A 183 7.51 -13.85 3.20
CA PHE A 183 6.50 -12.82 2.96
C PHE A 183 5.91 -12.36 4.29
N VAL A 184 6.09 -11.08 4.60
CA VAL A 184 5.63 -10.44 5.85
C VAL A 184 4.60 -9.39 5.51
N PHE A 185 3.47 -9.40 6.20
CA PHE A 185 2.40 -8.42 5.98
C PHE A 185 1.65 -8.12 7.26
N SER A 186 1.04 -6.93 7.33
CA SER A 186 0.12 -6.56 8.39
C SER A 186 -1.34 -6.74 7.98
N VAL A 187 -2.20 -7.03 8.97
CA VAL A 187 -3.66 -7.05 8.83
C VAL A 187 -4.28 -6.37 10.03
N GLU A 188 -5.42 -5.72 9.83
CA GLU A 188 -6.23 -5.21 10.93
C GLU A 188 -7.09 -6.33 11.52
N ILE A 189 -7.19 -6.36 12.84
CA ILE A 189 -8.08 -7.25 13.56
C ILE A 189 -9.35 -6.45 13.88
N GLN A 190 -10.51 -6.96 13.50
CA GLN A 190 -11.78 -6.45 13.98
C GLN A 190 -12.07 -7.07 15.34
N ASP A 191 -12.24 -6.22 16.37
CA ASP A 191 -12.73 -6.61 17.69
C ASP A 191 -14.23 -6.94 17.66
#